data_9bdded48efdeb74274d36d1b2530cc52
#
_entry.id   9bdded48efdeb74274d36d1b2530cc52
#
_cell.length_a   1.000
_cell.length_b   1.000
_cell.length_c   1.000
_cell.angle_alpha   90.00
_cell.angle_beta   90.00
_cell.angle_gamma   90.00
#
_symmetry.space_group_name_H-M   'P 1'
#
loop_
_entity.id
_entity.type
_entity.pdbx_description
1 polymer ?
#
loop_
_entity_poly.entity_id
_entity_poly.type
_entity_poly.pdbx_seq_one_letter_code
_entity_poly.pdbx_strand_id
1 'polypeptide(L)'
;SQMFKVPIESIKKGSELRQKGKLAELSNGYGGSVGALISMGAIKMGLKEEELQPIVTAWRNANPNITKFWWDVDKAAKKAIKDRTIVEIQHGIKFIYNPGVLFIELPSSRRLSYLRPKIEPHTTFSGDKITYEGMEQTSKQWKRIDTYGPKLVENIVQATARDCLREAMFNVTDAGYSIVMHVHDELVIDVDKKGGSLE
;
A
#
# COMPACT_ATOMS: atom_id res chain seq x y z
N SER A 1 -15.87 -12.91 3.35
CA SER A 1 -17.16 -13.55 3.03
C SER A 1 -17.59 -13.30 1.59
N GLN A 2 -17.59 -12.09 1.09
CA GLN A 2 -18.01 -11.75 -0.30
C GLN A 2 -17.26 -12.54 -1.36
N MET A 3 -15.95 -12.70 -1.21
CA MET A 3 -15.06 -13.41 -2.15
C MET A 3 -15.42 -14.90 -2.29
N PHE A 4 -15.79 -15.54 -1.18
CA PHE A 4 -16.12 -16.98 -1.13
C PHE A 4 -17.63 -17.25 -1.09
N LYS A 5 -18.47 -16.21 -1.12
CA LYS A 5 -19.94 -16.29 -1.04
C LYS A 5 -20.44 -17.09 0.17
N VAL A 6 -19.78 -16.94 1.31
CA VAL A 6 -20.16 -17.58 2.56
C VAL A 6 -20.47 -16.55 3.65
N PRO A 7 -21.34 -16.84 4.63
CA PRO A 7 -21.58 -15.97 5.77
C PRO A 7 -20.31 -15.70 6.55
N ILE A 8 -20.12 -14.47 7.08
CA ILE A 8 -18.91 -14.09 7.80
C ILE A 8 -18.73 -14.92 9.07
N GLU A 9 -19.82 -15.30 9.70
CA GLU A 9 -19.86 -16.09 10.94
C GLU A 9 -19.30 -17.53 10.74
N SER A 10 -19.30 -18.03 9.50
CA SER A 10 -18.70 -19.32 9.14
C SER A 10 -17.18 -19.29 9.08
N ILE A 11 -16.57 -18.09 9.01
CA ILE A 11 -15.12 -17.91 8.87
C ILE A 11 -14.49 -17.79 10.27
N LYS A 12 -14.14 -18.92 10.86
CA LYS A 12 -13.52 -18.97 12.20
C LYS A 12 -12.03 -18.61 12.17
N LYS A 13 -11.51 -18.09 13.32
CA LYS A 13 -10.07 -17.86 13.50
C LYS A 13 -9.30 -19.16 13.26
N GLY A 14 -8.29 -19.12 12.36
CA GLY A 14 -7.49 -20.28 11.99
C GLY A 14 -8.08 -21.16 10.89
N SER A 15 -9.30 -20.91 10.42
CA SER A 15 -9.90 -21.71 9.34
C SER A 15 -9.17 -21.50 8.00
N GLU A 16 -9.25 -22.51 7.14
CA GLU A 16 -8.67 -22.48 5.79
C GLU A 16 -9.21 -21.32 4.96
N LEU A 17 -10.52 -21.07 5.01
CA LEU A 17 -11.15 -19.93 4.32
C LEU A 17 -10.60 -18.59 4.79
N ARG A 18 -10.30 -18.44 6.10
CA ARG A 18 -9.67 -17.23 6.62
C ARG A 18 -8.25 -17.06 6.07
N GLN A 19 -7.47 -18.12 5.98
CA GLN A 19 -6.10 -18.06 5.43
C GLN A 19 -6.12 -17.73 3.93
N LYS A 20 -7.01 -18.37 3.16
CA LYS A 20 -7.22 -18.03 1.74
C LYS A 20 -7.67 -16.59 1.56
N GLY A 21 -8.57 -16.09 2.40
CA GLY A 21 -9.01 -14.70 2.40
C GLY A 21 -7.88 -13.73 2.72
N LYS A 22 -7.05 -14.02 3.72
CA LYS A 22 -5.88 -13.21 4.07
C LYS A 22 -4.86 -13.15 2.93
N LEU A 23 -4.60 -14.29 2.29
CA LEU A 23 -3.71 -14.37 1.13
C LEU A 23 -4.21 -13.49 -0.03
N ALA A 24 -5.50 -13.62 -0.35
CA ALA A 24 -6.12 -12.86 -1.42
C ALA A 24 -6.12 -11.35 -1.13
N GLU A 25 -6.40 -10.95 0.11
CA GLU A 25 -6.37 -9.55 0.54
C GLU A 25 -4.96 -8.96 0.42
N LEU A 26 -3.94 -9.64 0.96
CA LEU A 26 -2.55 -9.19 0.89
C LEU A 26 -2.01 -9.13 -0.54
N SER A 27 -2.39 -10.10 -1.39
CA SER A 27 -1.97 -10.09 -2.79
C SER A 27 -2.66 -8.99 -3.59
N ASN A 28 -4.00 -8.95 -3.56
CA ASN A 28 -4.77 -8.06 -4.40
C ASN A 28 -4.70 -6.60 -3.91
N GLY A 29 -4.60 -6.37 -2.59
CA GLY A 29 -4.51 -5.03 -2.00
C GLY A 29 -3.34 -4.21 -2.54
N TYR A 30 -2.27 -4.89 -2.95
CA TYR A 30 -1.10 -4.28 -3.60
C TYR A 30 -1.11 -4.35 -5.14
N GLY A 31 -2.29 -4.59 -5.72
CA GLY A 31 -2.46 -4.66 -7.16
C GLY A 31 -1.96 -5.96 -7.79
N GLY A 32 -1.73 -6.99 -6.98
CA GLY A 32 -1.37 -8.32 -7.45
C GLY A 32 -2.46 -8.95 -8.33
N SER A 33 -2.08 -10.00 -9.02
CA SER A 33 -2.93 -10.81 -9.87
C SER A 33 -2.62 -12.28 -9.62
N VAL A 34 -3.02 -13.19 -10.52
CA VAL A 34 -2.80 -14.63 -10.41
C VAL A 34 -1.35 -14.97 -10.07
N GLY A 35 -0.36 -14.37 -10.74
CA GLY A 35 1.05 -14.61 -10.47
C GLY A 35 1.47 -14.26 -9.03
N ALA A 36 0.92 -13.19 -8.46
CA ALA A 36 1.18 -12.82 -7.08
C ALA A 36 0.56 -13.83 -6.09
N LEU A 37 -0.67 -14.29 -6.35
CA LEU A 37 -1.30 -15.34 -5.55
C LEU A 37 -0.47 -16.64 -5.55
N ILE A 38 0.02 -17.06 -6.72
CA ILE A 38 0.88 -18.24 -6.86
C ILE A 38 2.17 -18.07 -6.05
N SER A 39 2.86 -16.94 -6.22
CA SER A 39 4.13 -16.66 -5.52
C SER A 39 3.97 -16.59 -3.99
N MET A 40 2.80 -16.17 -3.51
CA MET A 40 2.45 -16.15 -2.09
C MET A 40 1.95 -17.50 -1.56
N GLY A 41 1.93 -18.54 -2.40
CA GLY A 41 1.64 -19.90 -1.98
C GLY A 41 0.19 -20.35 -2.10
N ALA A 42 -0.63 -19.69 -2.93
CA ALA A 42 -2.04 -20.05 -3.13
C ALA A 42 -2.24 -21.55 -3.46
N ILE A 43 -1.42 -22.07 -4.36
CA ILE A 43 -1.47 -23.50 -4.75
C ILE A 43 -1.11 -24.41 -3.57
N LYS A 44 -0.08 -24.05 -2.78
CA LYS A 44 0.32 -24.81 -1.59
C LYS A 44 -0.76 -24.82 -0.50
N MET A 45 -1.65 -23.84 -0.51
CA MET A 45 -2.81 -23.74 0.38
C MET A 45 -4.05 -24.42 -0.17
N GLY A 46 -3.93 -25.20 -1.25
CA GLY A 46 -5.00 -26.00 -1.83
C GLY A 46 -5.93 -25.26 -2.78
N LEU A 47 -5.59 -24.04 -3.21
CA LEU A 47 -6.32 -23.37 -4.29
C LEU A 47 -5.87 -23.95 -5.64
N LYS A 48 -6.82 -24.19 -6.53
CA LYS A 48 -6.52 -24.60 -7.89
C LYS A 48 -6.23 -23.39 -8.75
N GLU A 49 -5.41 -23.53 -9.78
CA GLU A 49 -5.02 -22.44 -10.67
C GLU A 49 -6.25 -21.77 -11.33
N GLU A 50 -7.25 -22.56 -11.70
CA GLU A 50 -8.53 -22.12 -12.27
C GLU A 50 -9.36 -21.23 -11.34
N GLU A 51 -9.15 -21.31 -10.02
CA GLU A 51 -9.85 -20.50 -9.01
C GLU A 51 -9.21 -19.13 -8.81
N LEU A 52 -7.96 -18.93 -9.22
CA LEU A 52 -7.20 -17.75 -8.89
C LEU A 52 -7.71 -16.49 -9.61
N GLN A 53 -8.01 -16.59 -10.90
CA GLN A 53 -8.54 -15.45 -11.66
C GLN A 53 -9.93 -15.02 -11.18
N PRO A 54 -10.88 -15.93 -10.91
CA PRO A 54 -12.14 -15.59 -10.23
C PRO A 54 -11.96 -14.85 -8.90
N ILE A 55 -11.00 -15.27 -8.06
CA ILE A 55 -10.70 -14.60 -6.78
C ILE A 55 -10.21 -13.16 -7.01
N VAL A 56 -9.28 -12.94 -7.92
CA VAL A 56 -8.79 -11.60 -8.28
C VAL A 56 -9.94 -10.72 -8.75
N THR A 57 -10.78 -11.24 -9.64
CA THR A 57 -11.92 -10.50 -10.19
C THR A 57 -12.94 -10.16 -9.10
N ALA A 58 -13.29 -11.13 -8.26
CA ALA A 58 -14.22 -10.93 -7.15
C ALA A 58 -13.71 -9.88 -6.16
N TRP A 59 -12.40 -9.90 -5.82
CA TRP A 59 -11.80 -8.92 -4.94
C TRP A 59 -11.85 -7.50 -5.54
N ARG A 60 -11.48 -7.34 -6.79
CA ARG A 60 -11.49 -6.04 -7.48
C ARG A 60 -12.91 -5.47 -7.59
N ASN A 61 -13.89 -6.31 -7.88
CA ASN A 61 -15.30 -5.92 -7.93
C ASN A 61 -15.86 -5.53 -6.55
N ALA A 62 -15.38 -6.17 -5.49
CA ALA A 62 -15.75 -5.82 -4.13
C ALA A 62 -15.05 -4.53 -3.62
N ASN A 63 -13.95 -4.11 -4.26
CA ASN A 63 -13.14 -2.96 -3.87
C ASN A 63 -12.97 -1.94 -5.02
N PRO A 64 -14.04 -1.42 -5.63
CA PRO A 64 -13.96 -0.56 -6.82
C PRO A 64 -13.24 0.77 -6.53
N ASN A 65 -13.37 1.31 -5.33
CA ASN A 65 -12.72 2.56 -4.94
C ASN A 65 -11.20 2.40 -4.83
N ILE A 66 -10.72 1.25 -4.34
CA ILE A 66 -9.28 0.95 -4.26
C ILE A 66 -8.71 0.81 -5.66
N THR A 67 -9.37 0.03 -6.52
CA THR A 67 -8.92 -0.17 -7.91
C THR A 67 -8.94 1.14 -8.70
N LYS A 68 -9.97 1.97 -8.52
CA LYS A 68 -10.02 3.31 -9.13
C LYS A 68 -8.86 4.17 -8.66
N PHE A 69 -8.57 4.17 -7.35
CA PHE A 69 -7.49 4.96 -6.78
C PHE A 69 -6.11 4.57 -7.33
N TRP A 70 -5.86 3.28 -7.58
CA TRP A 70 -4.63 2.84 -8.24
C TRP A 70 -4.41 3.54 -9.59
N TRP A 71 -5.46 3.61 -10.40
CA TRP A 71 -5.38 4.20 -11.74
C TRP A 71 -5.35 5.72 -11.70
N ASP A 72 -6.02 6.35 -10.75
CA ASP A 72 -5.96 7.79 -10.55
C ASP A 72 -4.53 8.22 -10.16
N VAL A 73 -3.89 7.49 -9.26
CA VAL A 73 -2.49 7.69 -8.84
C VAL A 73 -1.52 7.46 -10.00
N ASP A 74 -1.69 6.37 -10.76
CA ASP A 74 -0.83 6.08 -11.92
C ASP A 74 -0.88 7.18 -12.97
N LYS A 75 -2.09 7.60 -13.32
CA LYS A 75 -2.34 8.69 -14.30
C LYS A 75 -1.75 10.00 -13.81
N ALA A 76 -1.96 10.35 -12.53
CA ALA A 76 -1.46 11.59 -11.94
C ALA A 76 0.07 11.63 -11.92
N ALA A 77 0.72 10.53 -11.51
CA ALA A 77 2.18 10.42 -11.52
C ALA A 77 2.76 10.56 -12.95
N LYS A 78 2.19 9.83 -13.90
CA LYS A 78 2.61 9.92 -15.32
C LYS A 78 2.40 11.31 -15.89
N LYS A 79 1.25 11.92 -15.61
CA LYS A 79 0.95 13.30 -16.05
C LYS A 79 1.94 14.31 -15.45
N ALA A 80 2.21 14.23 -14.16
CA ALA A 80 3.16 15.12 -13.50
C ALA A 80 4.56 15.02 -14.11
N ILE A 81 5.04 13.81 -14.41
CA ILE A 81 6.35 13.58 -15.04
C ILE A 81 6.38 14.10 -16.48
N LYS A 82 5.35 13.75 -17.29
CA LYS A 82 5.29 14.07 -18.71
C LYS A 82 5.18 15.59 -18.96
N ASP A 83 4.25 16.21 -18.25
CA ASP A 83 3.91 17.63 -18.43
C ASP A 83 4.77 18.56 -17.54
N ARG A 84 5.62 17.98 -16.68
CA ARG A 84 6.49 18.71 -15.73
C ARG A 84 5.71 19.68 -14.87
N THR A 85 4.59 19.24 -14.32
CA THR A 85 3.63 20.08 -13.60
C THR A 85 3.25 19.48 -12.23
N ILE A 86 2.40 20.20 -11.52
CA ILE A 86 1.74 19.72 -10.30
C ILE A 86 0.39 19.14 -10.70
N VAL A 87 0.09 17.93 -10.22
CA VAL A 87 -1.21 17.26 -10.38
C VAL A 87 -1.75 16.94 -9.01
N GLU A 88 -2.88 17.51 -8.66
CA GLU A 88 -3.61 17.20 -7.43
C GLU A 88 -4.70 16.19 -7.71
N ILE A 89 -4.88 15.24 -6.79
CA ILE A 89 -5.94 14.26 -6.79
C ILE A 89 -6.72 14.30 -5.47
N GLN A 90 -7.71 13.41 -5.32
CA GLN A 90 -8.51 13.30 -4.10
C GLN A 90 -7.65 13.17 -2.83
N HIS A 91 -8.23 13.51 -1.70
CA HIS A 91 -7.61 13.44 -0.36
C HIS A 91 -6.40 14.37 -0.17
N GLY A 92 -6.26 15.44 -0.95
CA GLY A 92 -5.17 16.42 -0.83
C GLY A 92 -3.79 15.88 -1.23
N ILE A 93 -3.74 14.78 -1.97
CA ILE A 93 -2.49 14.20 -2.47
C ILE A 93 -2.05 14.95 -3.72
N LYS A 94 -0.79 15.37 -3.78
CA LYS A 94 -0.22 16.08 -4.93
C LYS A 94 1.01 15.37 -5.48
N PHE A 95 1.06 15.27 -6.79
CA PHE A 95 2.24 14.84 -7.54
C PHE A 95 2.94 16.08 -8.07
N ILE A 96 4.16 16.33 -7.60
CA ILE A 96 4.91 17.55 -7.89
C ILE A 96 6.19 17.16 -8.61
N TYR A 97 6.31 17.53 -9.88
CA TYR A 97 7.54 17.33 -10.62
C TYR A 97 8.47 18.52 -10.45
N ASN A 98 9.64 18.27 -9.89
CA ASN A 98 10.78 19.18 -9.93
C ASN A 98 11.89 18.56 -10.80
N PRO A 99 12.76 19.34 -11.46
CA PRO A 99 13.82 18.77 -12.29
C PRO A 99 14.61 17.69 -11.56
N GLY A 100 14.49 16.44 -12.04
CA GLY A 100 15.17 15.28 -11.48
C GLY A 100 14.44 14.55 -10.34
N VAL A 101 13.28 15.02 -9.86
CA VAL A 101 12.54 14.37 -8.77
C VAL A 101 11.03 14.48 -8.98
N LEU A 102 10.32 13.38 -8.77
CA LEU A 102 8.88 13.40 -8.54
C LEU A 102 8.63 13.33 -7.03
N PHE A 103 7.94 14.29 -6.48
CA PHE A 103 7.43 14.25 -5.12
C PHE A 103 5.97 13.83 -5.10
N ILE A 104 5.60 12.99 -4.15
CA ILE A 104 4.21 12.76 -3.77
C ILE A 104 4.02 13.43 -2.42
N GLU A 105 3.29 14.55 -2.39
CA GLU A 105 2.92 15.26 -1.18
C GLU A 105 1.69 14.62 -0.57
N LEU A 106 1.80 14.23 0.68
CA LEU A 106 0.75 13.61 1.48
C LEU A 106 -0.15 14.67 2.13
N PRO A 107 -1.32 14.30 2.66
CA PRO A 107 -2.20 15.22 3.41
C PRO A 107 -1.50 15.94 4.57
N SER A 108 -0.49 15.32 5.18
CA SER A 108 0.35 15.89 6.22
C SER A 108 1.40 16.89 5.71
N SER A 109 1.42 17.19 4.41
CA SER A 109 2.46 17.98 3.71
C SER A 109 3.84 17.30 3.66
N ARG A 110 4.00 16.11 4.21
CA ARG A 110 5.22 15.31 4.05
C ARG A 110 5.30 14.77 2.63
N ARG A 111 6.53 14.61 2.12
CA ARG A 111 6.76 14.21 0.73
C ARG A 111 7.51 12.89 0.63
N LEU A 112 7.05 12.02 -0.26
CA LEU A 112 7.80 10.87 -0.75
C LEU A 112 8.56 11.31 -2.01
N SER A 113 9.80 10.86 -2.16
CA SER A 113 10.69 11.30 -3.24
C SER A 113 11.04 10.14 -4.17
N TYR A 114 10.89 10.34 -5.46
CA TYR A 114 11.25 9.40 -6.52
C TYR A 114 12.26 10.08 -7.45
N LEU A 115 13.54 9.66 -7.35
CA LEU A 115 14.64 10.31 -8.03
C LEU A 115 14.73 9.92 -9.51
N ARG A 116 15.04 10.90 -10.36
CA ARG A 116 15.20 10.72 -11.80
C ARG A 116 14.07 9.91 -12.43
N PRO A 117 12.80 10.30 -12.19
CA PRO A 117 11.66 9.57 -12.70
C PRO A 117 11.64 9.60 -14.22
N LYS A 118 11.27 8.48 -14.84
CA LYS A 118 11.09 8.35 -16.30
C LYS A 118 9.83 7.57 -16.59
N ILE A 119 9.26 7.84 -17.76
CA ILE A 119 8.22 7.01 -18.37
C ILE A 119 8.88 6.21 -19.48
N GLU A 120 8.77 4.91 -19.40
CA GLU A 120 9.40 3.97 -20.34
C GLU A 120 8.36 2.96 -20.83
N PRO A 121 8.45 2.46 -22.07
CA PRO A 121 7.57 1.40 -22.54
C PRO A 121 7.67 0.16 -21.64
N HIS A 122 6.54 -0.47 -21.38
CA HIS A 122 6.54 -1.73 -20.64
C HIS A 122 7.03 -2.86 -21.54
N THR A 123 7.94 -3.70 -21.04
CA THR A 123 8.55 -4.79 -21.84
C THR A 123 7.64 -6.00 -22.01
N THR A 124 6.69 -6.21 -21.09
CA THR A 124 5.87 -7.42 -21.04
C THR A 124 4.39 -7.15 -21.33
N PHE A 125 3.91 -5.93 -21.01
CA PHE A 125 2.51 -5.54 -21.17
C PHE A 125 2.42 -4.32 -22.09
N SER A 126 1.25 -4.11 -22.69
CA SER A 126 0.98 -2.88 -23.43
C SER A 126 0.94 -1.66 -22.52
N GLY A 127 1.53 -0.54 -22.97
CA GLY A 127 1.53 0.73 -22.25
C GLY A 127 2.87 1.10 -21.64
N ASP A 128 2.84 2.16 -20.84
CA ASP A 128 4.02 2.75 -20.22
C ASP A 128 4.10 2.43 -18.74
N LYS A 129 5.32 2.25 -18.24
CA LYS A 129 5.65 2.13 -16.82
C LYS A 129 6.39 3.36 -16.33
N ILE A 130 6.36 3.58 -15.03
CA ILE A 130 7.18 4.58 -14.35
C ILE A 130 8.43 3.88 -13.81
N THR A 131 9.59 4.48 -14.00
CA THR A 131 10.85 4.03 -13.39
C THR A 131 11.49 5.18 -12.63
N TYR A 132 12.25 4.87 -11.59
CA TYR A 132 13.00 5.85 -10.79
C TYR A 132 14.30 5.23 -10.26
N GLU A 133 15.22 6.04 -9.79
CA GLU A 133 16.45 5.56 -9.17
C GLU A 133 16.30 5.50 -7.64
N GLY A 134 16.73 4.40 -7.05
CA GLY A 134 16.64 4.17 -5.62
C GLY A 134 17.40 2.93 -5.15
N MET A 135 17.41 2.75 -3.84
CA MET A 135 17.98 1.55 -3.20
C MET A 135 17.00 0.38 -3.37
N GLU A 136 17.41 -0.66 -4.07
CA GLU A 136 16.62 -1.88 -4.19
C GLU A 136 16.69 -2.68 -2.89
N GLN A 137 15.52 -3.07 -2.37
CA GLN A 137 15.41 -3.63 -1.01
C GLN A 137 16.12 -4.98 -0.83
N THR A 138 16.13 -5.81 -1.86
CA THR A 138 16.72 -7.16 -1.78
C THR A 138 18.23 -7.13 -1.95
N SER A 139 18.71 -6.52 -3.04
CA SER A 139 20.14 -6.46 -3.35
C SER A 139 20.91 -5.38 -2.60
N LYS A 140 20.19 -4.43 -1.97
CA LYS A 140 20.78 -3.24 -1.31
C LYS A 140 21.67 -2.42 -2.26
N GLN A 141 21.39 -2.47 -3.54
CA GLN A 141 22.12 -1.72 -4.55
C GLN A 141 21.27 -0.54 -5.06
N TRP A 142 21.95 0.56 -5.35
CA TRP A 142 21.33 1.71 -6.01
C TRP A 142 21.16 1.40 -7.48
N LYS A 143 19.92 1.37 -7.95
CA LYS A 143 19.60 1.08 -9.33
C LYS A 143 18.28 1.69 -9.79
N ARG A 144 17.95 1.53 -11.06
CA ARG A 144 16.64 1.90 -11.59
C ARG A 144 15.60 0.84 -11.22
N ILE A 145 14.50 1.31 -10.66
CA ILE A 145 13.42 0.51 -10.09
C ILE A 145 12.13 0.84 -10.82
N ASP A 146 11.37 -0.19 -11.18
CA ASP A 146 10.04 -0.05 -11.75
C ASP A 146 9.01 0.28 -10.67
N THR A 147 8.04 1.13 -11.00
CA THR A 147 6.87 1.38 -10.16
C THR A 147 5.62 1.58 -11.00
N TYR A 148 4.47 1.49 -10.36
CA TYR A 148 3.16 1.55 -10.97
C TYR A 148 2.11 1.97 -9.94
N GLY A 149 0.90 2.31 -10.39
CA GLY A 149 -0.15 2.87 -9.53
C GLY A 149 -0.36 2.18 -8.19
N PRO A 150 -0.67 0.86 -8.14
CA PRO A 150 -0.84 0.12 -6.90
C PRO A 150 0.36 0.22 -5.94
N LYS A 151 1.60 0.19 -6.47
CA LYS A 151 2.81 0.32 -5.66
C LYS A 151 3.00 1.73 -5.10
N LEU A 152 2.64 2.74 -5.87
CA LEU A 152 2.61 4.12 -5.38
C LEU A 152 1.54 4.31 -4.30
N VAL A 153 0.36 3.70 -4.48
CA VAL A 153 -0.71 3.71 -3.46
C VAL A 153 -0.26 3.02 -2.18
N GLU A 154 0.42 1.86 -2.27
CA GLU A 154 1.02 1.21 -1.11
C GLU A 154 1.92 2.18 -0.32
N ASN A 155 2.83 2.87 -1.00
CA ASN A 155 3.74 3.81 -0.38
C ASN A 155 3.00 5.01 0.24
N ILE A 156 1.97 5.54 -0.43
CA ILE A 156 1.12 6.63 0.07
C ILE A 156 0.41 6.21 1.35
N VAL A 157 -0.25 5.04 1.33
CA VAL A 157 -1.03 4.53 2.47
C VAL A 157 -0.14 4.24 3.67
N GLN A 158 0.99 3.54 3.47
CA GLN A 158 1.94 3.25 4.56
C GLN A 158 2.53 4.54 5.15
N ALA A 159 2.87 5.51 4.30
CA ALA A 159 3.40 6.78 4.75
C ALA A 159 2.35 7.60 5.52
N THR A 160 1.10 7.59 5.07
CA THR A 160 -0.02 8.25 5.77
C THR A 160 -0.29 7.58 7.12
N ALA A 161 -0.27 6.25 7.19
CA ALA A 161 -0.40 5.52 8.46
C ALA A 161 0.73 5.90 9.43
N ARG A 162 1.96 6.07 8.95
CA ARG A 162 3.06 6.59 9.78
C ARG A 162 2.84 8.02 10.27
N ASP A 163 2.20 8.86 9.46
CA ASP A 163 1.84 10.22 9.87
C ASP A 163 0.75 10.20 10.96
N CYS A 164 -0.23 9.30 10.87
CA CYS A 164 -1.24 9.09 11.93
C CYS A 164 -0.59 8.64 13.24
N LEU A 165 0.37 7.70 13.18
CA LEU A 165 1.10 7.29 14.38
C LEU A 165 1.90 8.44 15.00
N ARG A 166 2.53 9.27 14.16
CA ARG A 166 3.24 10.47 14.62
C ARG A 166 2.30 11.43 15.37
N GLU A 167 1.10 11.66 14.83
CA GLU A 167 0.09 12.48 15.49
C GLU A 167 -0.37 11.89 16.81
N ALA A 168 -0.58 10.57 16.85
CA ALA A 168 -0.89 9.86 18.07
C ALA A 168 0.21 10.01 19.14
N MET A 169 1.50 10.01 18.73
CA MET A 169 2.62 10.24 19.64
C MET A 169 2.54 11.62 20.28
N PHE A 170 2.24 12.68 19.53
CA PHE A 170 2.06 14.01 20.10
C PHE A 170 0.89 14.05 21.09
N ASN A 171 -0.27 13.52 20.69
CA ASN A 171 -1.47 13.51 21.55
C ASN A 171 -1.21 12.76 22.88
N VAL A 172 -0.50 11.63 22.83
CA VAL A 172 -0.14 10.86 24.03
C VAL A 172 0.84 11.63 24.91
N THR A 173 1.83 12.31 24.31
CA THR A 173 2.80 13.12 25.06
C THR A 173 2.13 14.35 25.68
N ASP A 174 1.27 15.04 24.94
CA ASP A 174 0.52 16.21 25.42
C ASP A 174 -0.47 15.85 26.55
N ALA A 175 -0.97 14.62 26.55
CA ALA A 175 -1.77 14.06 27.66
C ALA A 175 -0.94 13.70 28.90
N GLY A 176 0.38 13.90 28.86
CA GLY A 176 1.28 13.69 30.00
C GLY A 176 1.85 12.28 30.14
N TYR A 177 1.68 11.42 29.14
CA TYR A 177 2.24 10.06 29.15
C TYR A 177 3.64 10.01 28.54
N SER A 178 4.53 9.21 29.15
CA SER A 178 5.87 8.98 28.65
C SER A 178 5.88 7.82 27.64
N ILE A 179 6.23 8.10 26.38
CA ILE A 179 6.40 7.06 25.36
C ILE A 179 7.81 6.47 25.52
N VAL A 180 7.88 5.16 25.75
CA VAL A 180 9.13 4.41 25.90
C VAL A 180 9.66 3.99 24.52
N MET A 181 8.78 3.49 23.67
CA MET A 181 9.09 3.06 22.32
C MET A 181 7.83 2.99 21.45
N HIS A 182 8.01 2.82 20.17
CA HIS A 182 6.94 2.41 19.26
C HIS A 182 7.35 1.16 18.48
N VAL A 183 6.39 0.30 18.18
CA VAL A 183 6.57 -0.91 17.39
C VAL A 183 5.51 -0.93 16.31
N HIS A 184 5.92 -0.84 15.03
CA HIS A 184 5.01 -0.73 13.88
C HIS A 184 3.97 0.40 14.03
N ASP A 185 2.74 0.06 14.41
CA ASP A 185 1.57 0.93 14.58
C ASP A 185 1.12 1.05 16.04
N GLU A 186 1.93 0.57 16.99
CA GLU A 186 1.68 0.58 18.43
C GLU A 186 2.63 1.54 19.15
N LEU A 187 2.13 2.15 20.24
CA LEU A 187 2.92 2.92 21.20
C LEU A 187 3.02 2.15 22.50
N VAL A 188 4.22 2.09 23.07
CA VAL A 188 4.46 1.55 24.40
C VAL A 188 4.68 2.73 25.33
N ILE A 189 3.84 2.83 26.35
CA ILE A 189 3.90 3.88 27.38
C ILE A 189 4.18 3.24 28.74
N ASP A 190 4.92 3.93 29.58
CA ASP A 190 5.17 3.55 30.98
C ASP A 190 4.25 4.37 31.89
N VAL A 191 3.49 3.67 32.72
CA VAL A 191 2.54 4.27 33.67
C VAL A 191 2.66 3.60 35.04
N ASP A 192 2.35 4.33 36.10
CA ASP A 192 2.25 3.78 37.44
C ASP A 192 1.23 2.64 37.48
N LYS A 193 1.53 1.59 38.26
CA LYS A 193 0.65 0.40 38.42
C LYS A 193 -0.81 0.73 38.75
N LYS A 194 -1.07 1.89 39.35
CA LYS A 194 -2.41 2.36 39.74
C LYS A 194 -3.09 3.19 38.66
N GLY A 195 -2.39 3.54 37.57
CA GLY A 195 -2.90 4.41 36.50
C GLY A 195 -3.26 3.68 35.19
N GLY A 196 -3.04 2.37 35.12
CA GLY A 196 -3.38 1.57 33.94
C GLY A 196 -4.69 0.79 34.14
N SER A 197 -5.54 0.80 33.13
CA SER A 197 -6.70 -0.10 33.02
C SER A 197 -6.51 -1.00 31.79
N LEU A 198 -7.08 -2.22 31.84
CA LEU A 198 -7.11 -3.16 30.71
C LEU A 198 -8.41 -3.02 29.90
N GLU A 199 -9.13 -1.93 30.03
CA GLU A 199 -10.32 -1.65 29.24
C GLU A 199 -10.01 -1.01 27.89
#